data_f3b3fd3a715d42316c512721b85ebdf3
#
_entry.id   f3b3fd3a715d42316c512721b85ebdf3
#
_cell.length_a   1.000
_cell.length_b   1.000
_cell.length_c   1.000
_cell.angle_alpha   90.00
_cell.angle_beta   90.00
_cell.angle_gamma   90.00
#
_symmetry.space_group_name_H-M   'P 1'
#
loop_
_entity.id
_entity.type
_entity.pdbx_description
1 polymer ?
#
loop_
_entity_poly.entity_id
_entity_poly.type
_entity_poly.pdbx_seq_one_letter_code
_entity_poly.pdbx_strand_id
1 'polypeptide(L)'
;METEFIYYRHTTPIGVRIEEITGYEQLSGPNWVAFAKQVFSENSKDGYRVIDHYDSGAPFLDGESSRISVSHTGHMLVVASLPKTPEVDLSIFNPRTALGVDVESSSREQVLKVRDRYLSDEELAIVPADDITANIIAWTSKEALYKAALIQGIDFRSRIRIKSLPNLNSNQTANAYVIDDDGNQIEFVLYSYESEGNIITLAISLKTATFKKRK
;
A
#
# COMPACT_ATOMS: atom_id res chain seq x y z
N MET A 1 10.08 21.12 -22.55
CA MET A 1 8.67 20.85 -22.27
C MET A 1 8.60 20.60 -20.77
N GLU A 2 7.95 21.49 -20.03
CA GLU A 2 7.63 21.21 -18.62
C GLU A 2 6.65 20.05 -18.62
N THR A 3 6.99 18.98 -17.94
CA THR A 3 6.10 17.83 -17.79
C THR A 3 5.05 18.25 -16.77
N GLU A 4 3.85 18.53 -17.24
CA GLU A 4 2.72 18.87 -16.38
C GLU A 4 2.25 17.58 -15.69
N PHE A 5 2.47 17.45 -14.40
CA PHE A 5 1.94 16.33 -13.60
C PHE A 5 0.73 16.80 -12.79
N ILE A 6 -0.21 15.87 -12.58
CA ILE A 6 -1.39 16.10 -11.77
C ILE A 6 -1.13 15.53 -10.38
N TYR A 7 -1.30 16.39 -9.36
CA TYR A 7 -1.19 16.03 -7.96
C TYR A 7 -2.56 16.07 -7.29
N TYR A 8 -2.96 14.96 -6.69
CA TYR A 8 -4.22 14.83 -5.98
C TYR A 8 -3.97 14.31 -4.56
N ARG A 9 -4.60 14.96 -3.58
CA ARG A 9 -4.54 14.57 -2.17
C ARG A 9 -5.93 14.38 -1.62
N HIS A 10 -6.18 13.25 -0.97
CA HIS A 10 -7.42 12.99 -0.26
C HIS A 10 -7.21 12.14 0.99
N THR A 11 -8.25 11.98 1.79
CA THR A 11 -8.27 11.03 2.91
C THR A 11 -9.32 9.97 2.64
N THR A 12 -8.91 8.71 2.72
CA THR A 12 -9.81 7.57 2.51
C THR A 12 -10.82 7.43 3.65
N PRO A 13 -11.93 6.69 3.45
CA PRO A 13 -12.90 6.41 4.52
C PRO A 13 -12.31 5.71 5.75
N ILE A 14 -11.16 5.04 5.60
CA ILE A 14 -10.44 4.39 6.71
C ILE A 14 -9.38 5.30 7.36
N GLY A 15 -9.39 6.60 7.07
CA GLY A 15 -8.55 7.59 7.71
C GLY A 15 -7.10 7.66 7.22
N VAL A 16 -6.75 7.00 6.12
CA VAL A 16 -5.41 7.10 5.50
C VAL A 16 -5.38 8.29 4.55
N ARG A 17 -4.36 9.13 4.67
CA ARG A 17 -4.07 10.17 3.69
C ARG A 17 -3.36 9.53 2.49
N ILE A 18 -3.86 9.84 1.32
CA ILE A 18 -3.28 9.41 0.04
C ILE A 18 -2.83 10.63 -0.73
N GLU A 19 -1.70 10.51 -1.37
CA GLU A 19 -1.16 11.44 -2.34
C GLU A 19 -0.91 10.69 -3.64
N GLU A 20 -1.63 11.06 -4.69
CA GLU A 20 -1.55 10.49 -6.03
C GLU A 20 -0.90 11.49 -6.97
N ILE A 21 0.04 11.02 -7.77
CA ILE A 21 0.77 11.82 -8.74
C ILE A 21 0.74 11.09 -10.07
N THR A 22 0.16 11.72 -11.09
CA THR A 22 0.03 11.17 -12.44
C THR A 22 0.63 12.09 -13.48
N GLY A 23 0.80 11.60 -14.72
CA GLY A 23 1.29 12.42 -15.84
C GLY A 23 2.79 12.31 -16.12
N TYR A 24 3.53 11.42 -15.43
CA TYR A 24 4.95 11.26 -15.66
C TYR A 24 5.28 9.95 -16.41
N GLU A 25 5.13 9.96 -17.69
CA GLU A 25 5.37 8.79 -18.55
C GLU A 25 6.84 8.29 -18.58
N GLN A 26 7.78 8.92 -17.88
CA GLN A 26 9.23 8.70 -18.05
C GLN A 26 9.98 8.26 -16.78
N LEU A 27 9.31 7.98 -15.67
CA LEU A 27 9.99 7.57 -14.44
C LEU A 27 10.14 6.05 -14.35
N SER A 28 10.99 5.48 -15.20
CA SER A 28 11.47 4.13 -15.04
C SER A 28 12.73 4.08 -14.18
N GLY A 29 12.81 3.12 -13.26
CA GLY A 29 14.02 2.88 -12.46
C GLY A 29 14.16 3.77 -11.22
N PRO A 30 15.38 4.03 -10.73
CA PRO A 30 15.63 4.69 -9.44
C PRO A 30 15.20 6.16 -9.36
N ASN A 31 14.81 6.76 -10.48
CA ASN A 31 14.44 8.18 -10.56
C ASN A 31 13.12 8.50 -9.84
N TRP A 32 12.25 7.51 -9.61
CA TRP A 32 10.99 7.74 -8.92
C TRP A 32 11.18 8.22 -7.46
N VAL A 33 12.24 7.75 -6.78
CA VAL A 33 12.56 8.19 -5.41
C VAL A 33 12.94 9.66 -5.39
N ALA A 34 13.77 10.11 -6.34
CA ALA A 34 14.15 11.51 -6.47
C ALA A 34 12.93 12.38 -6.80
N PHE A 35 12.06 11.92 -7.67
CA PHE A 35 10.82 12.59 -8.04
C PHE A 35 9.84 12.67 -6.87
N ALA A 36 9.61 11.57 -6.16
CA ALA A 36 8.77 11.57 -4.96
C ALA A 36 9.30 12.57 -3.92
N LYS A 37 10.61 12.60 -3.69
CA LYS A 37 11.26 13.60 -2.82
C LYS A 37 10.98 15.02 -3.28
N GLN A 38 11.11 15.32 -4.57
CA GLN A 38 10.86 16.64 -5.13
C GLN A 38 9.39 17.06 -4.94
N VAL A 39 8.44 16.20 -5.34
CA VAL A 39 7.01 16.51 -5.23
C VAL A 39 6.59 16.70 -3.78
N PHE A 40 7.10 15.87 -2.87
CA PHE A 40 6.83 16.05 -1.43
C PHE A 40 7.40 17.34 -0.89
N SER A 41 8.59 17.75 -1.33
CA SER A 41 9.21 19.01 -0.90
C SER A 41 8.45 20.23 -1.41
N GLU A 42 7.96 20.20 -2.64
CA GLU A 42 7.27 21.33 -3.29
C GLU A 42 5.82 21.50 -2.80
N ASN A 43 5.14 20.39 -2.49
CA ASN A 43 3.71 20.41 -2.13
C ASN A 43 3.42 20.28 -0.63
N SER A 44 4.44 20.15 0.22
CA SER A 44 4.22 20.09 1.67
C SER A 44 4.05 21.51 2.23
N LYS A 45 2.87 21.78 2.81
CA LYS A 45 2.59 23.06 3.49
C LYS A 45 3.43 23.30 4.75
N ASP A 46 4.08 22.26 5.26
CA ASP A 46 4.79 22.24 6.55
C ASP A 46 6.32 22.22 6.40
N GLY A 47 6.85 22.54 5.21
CA GLY A 47 8.28 22.52 4.92
C GLY A 47 8.79 21.19 4.35
N TYR A 48 10.07 21.18 4.01
CA TYR A 48 10.71 20.04 3.34
C TYR A 48 10.60 18.74 4.13
N ARG A 49 9.94 17.76 3.53
CA ARG A 49 9.90 16.40 4.06
C ARG A 49 10.71 15.50 3.15
N VAL A 50 11.81 15.00 3.65
CA VAL A 50 12.65 14.04 2.95
C VAL A 50 12.11 12.65 3.21
N ILE A 51 11.86 11.88 2.14
CA ILE A 51 11.64 10.43 2.27
C ILE A 51 13.00 9.80 2.47
N ASP A 52 13.18 9.12 3.58
CA ASP A 52 14.34 8.30 3.88
C ASP A 52 13.90 6.85 4.14
N HIS A 53 14.82 5.94 4.36
CA HIS A 53 14.52 4.52 4.47
C HIS A 53 15.15 3.94 5.74
N TYR A 54 14.40 3.07 6.42
CA TYR A 54 14.94 2.20 7.46
C TYR A 54 15.87 1.14 6.85
N ASP A 55 16.70 0.49 7.66
CA ASP A 55 17.54 -0.64 7.24
C ASP A 55 16.74 -1.79 6.58
N SER A 56 15.45 -1.89 6.90
CA SER A 56 14.51 -2.83 6.26
C SER A 56 14.11 -2.45 4.83
N GLY A 57 14.51 -1.25 4.34
CA GLY A 57 14.07 -0.69 3.07
C GLY A 57 12.70 0.00 3.12
N ALA A 58 12.02 0.02 4.28
CA ALA A 58 10.74 0.70 4.41
C ALA A 58 10.91 2.22 4.44
N PRO A 59 10.12 2.99 3.68
CA PRO A 59 10.23 4.45 3.66
C PRO A 59 9.67 5.10 4.92
N PHE A 60 10.22 6.25 5.30
CA PHE A 60 9.68 7.14 6.31
C PHE A 60 9.87 8.61 5.92
N LEU A 61 9.09 9.50 6.53
CA LEU A 61 9.25 10.94 6.36
C LEU A 61 10.13 11.49 7.49
N ASP A 62 11.16 12.24 7.11
CA ASP A 62 12.05 12.89 8.08
C ASP A 62 11.26 13.83 9.01
N GLY A 63 11.60 13.79 10.31
CA GLY A 63 10.91 14.55 11.34
C GLY A 63 9.54 14.01 11.76
N GLU A 64 9.06 12.88 11.18
CA GLU A 64 7.82 12.24 11.57
C GLU A 64 8.04 10.84 12.14
N SER A 65 7.30 10.53 13.22
CA SER A 65 7.24 9.16 13.76
C SER A 65 6.23 8.28 13.01
N SER A 66 5.43 8.84 12.09
CA SER A 66 4.42 8.14 11.34
C SER A 66 5.01 7.45 10.12
N ARG A 67 4.58 6.22 9.93
CA ARG A 67 4.98 5.39 8.80
C ARG A 67 4.28 5.86 7.53
N ILE A 68 5.00 5.83 6.43
CA ILE A 68 4.45 5.95 5.09
C ILE A 68 4.63 4.64 4.33
N SER A 69 3.83 4.47 3.27
CA SER A 69 4.01 3.42 2.27
C SER A 69 3.93 4.02 0.88
N VAL A 70 4.75 3.53 -0.03
CA VAL A 70 4.87 4.05 -1.40
C VAL A 70 4.72 2.92 -2.40
N SER A 71 4.01 3.19 -3.48
CA SER A 71 3.91 2.31 -4.64
C SER A 71 3.82 3.12 -5.93
N HIS A 72 4.19 2.53 -7.05
CA HIS A 72 4.12 3.19 -8.35
C HIS A 72 3.86 2.20 -9.49
N THR A 73 3.20 2.69 -10.53
CA THR A 73 3.13 2.08 -11.86
C THR A 73 3.99 2.86 -12.85
N GLY A 74 3.89 2.54 -14.16
CA GLY A 74 4.51 3.37 -15.20
C GLY A 74 3.96 4.81 -15.30
N HIS A 75 2.78 5.10 -14.71
CA HIS A 75 2.05 6.36 -14.90
C HIS A 75 1.59 7.02 -13.60
N MET A 76 1.62 6.31 -12.47
CA MET A 76 1.11 6.79 -11.19
C MET A 76 2.08 6.47 -10.05
N LEU A 77 2.32 7.45 -9.19
CA LEU A 77 2.96 7.30 -7.90
C LEU A 77 1.90 7.51 -6.80
N VAL A 78 1.85 6.61 -5.84
CA VAL A 78 0.95 6.69 -4.69
C VAL A 78 1.76 6.66 -3.41
N VAL A 79 1.47 7.62 -2.52
CA VAL A 79 2.02 7.64 -1.17
C VAL A 79 0.89 7.64 -0.17
N ALA A 80 0.91 6.65 0.70
CA ALA A 80 -0.02 6.52 1.82
C ALA A 80 0.65 6.96 3.12
N SER A 81 -0.05 7.74 3.94
CA SER A 81 0.40 8.16 5.26
C SER A 81 -0.76 8.22 6.26
N LEU A 82 -0.45 8.04 7.53
CA LEU A 82 -1.43 8.28 8.61
C LEU A 82 -1.37 9.76 8.99
N PRO A 83 -2.49 10.50 8.93
CA PRO A 83 -2.49 11.91 9.29
C PRO A 83 -2.22 12.08 10.79
N LYS A 84 -1.36 13.04 11.13
CA LYS A 84 -1.25 13.58 12.48
C LYS A 84 -2.38 14.60 12.68
N THR A 85 -3.57 14.18 13.03
CA THR A 85 -4.63 15.13 13.42
C THR A 85 -5.05 14.89 14.85
N PRO A 86 -5.31 15.98 15.62
CA PRO A 86 -5.86 15.86 16.97
C PRO A 86 -7.26 15.22 17.01
N GLU A 87 -7.92 15.16 15.86
CA GLU A 87 -9.29 14.67 15.69
C GLU A 87 -9.39 13.16 15.46
N VAL A 88 -8.29 12.52 15.04
CA VAL A 88 -8.22 11.07 14.97
C VAL A 88 -7.72 10.59 16.32
N ASP A 89 -8.55 9.83 17.01
CA ASP A 89 -8.13 9.15 18.25
C ASP A 89 -6.95 8.22 17.94
N LEU A 90 -5.73 8.78 18.07
CA LEU A 90 -4.47 8.07 17.85
C LEU A 90 -4.27 6.92 18.86
N SER A 91 -5.15 6.76 19.86
CA SER A 91 -5.17 5.56 20.69
C SER A 91 -5.49 4.30 19.87
N ILE A 92 -6.22 4.46 18.77
CA ILE A 92 -6.49 3.39 17.78
C ILE A 92 -5.32 3.24 16.80
N PHE A 93 -4.65 4.34 16.45
CA PHE A 93 -3.50 4.38 15.55
C PHE A 93 -2.22 4.63 16.34
N ASN A 94 -1.72 3.59 16.97
CA ASN A 94 -0.38 3.61 17.55
C ASN A 94 0.63 4.04 16.44
N PRO A 95 1.70 4.83 16.73
CA PRO A 95 2.76 5.14 15.78
C PRO A 95 3.47 3.90 15.19
N ARG A 96 3.16 2.73 15.72
CA ARG A 96 3.56 1.42 15.17
C ARG A 96 2.49 0.76 14.30
N THR A 97 1.42 1.45 13.94
CA THR A 97 0.40 0.92 13.04
C THR A 97 1.04 0.54 11.70
N ALA A 98 0.90 -0.70 11.32
CA ALA A 98 1.40 -1.17 10.06
C ALA A 98 0.56 -0.60 8.91
N LEU A 99 1.21 -0.03 7.91
CA LEU A 99 0.60 0.57 6.73
C LEU A 99 1.31 0.09 5.47
N GLY A 100 0.56 -0.34 4.48
CA GLY A 100 1.03 -0.66 3.15
C GLY A 100 0.10 -0.14 2.08
N VAL A 101 0.64 0.27 0.95
CA VAL A 101 -0.10 0.63 -0.27
C VAL A 101 0.51 -0.07 -1.46
N ASP A 102 -0.35 -0.51 -2.37
CA ASP A 102 0.06 -0.95 -3.69
C ASP A 102 -0.87 -0.40 -4.77
N VAL A 103 -0.31 -0.18 -5.97
CA VAL A 103 -1.01 0.33 -7.14
C VAL A 103 -0.62 -0.44 -8.39
N GLU A 104 -1.62 -0.83 -9.18
CA GLU A 104 -1.43 -1.54 -10.43
C GLU A 104 -2.41 -1.04 -11.49
N SER A 105 -2.00 -1.07 -12.77
CA SER A 105 -2.91 -0.79 -13.88
C SER A 105 -4.09 -1.76 -13.89
N SER A 106 -5.32 -1.24 -14.06
CA SER A 106 -6.54 -2.04 -14.17
C SER A 106 -6.57 -2.98 -15.39
N SER A 107 -5.61 -2.83 -16.30
CA SER A 107 -5.43 -3.66 -17.50
C SER A 107 -4.27 -4.66 -17.40
N ARG A 108 -3.66 -4.86 -16.24
CA ARG A 108 -2.49 -5.74 -16.07
C ARG A 108 -2.86 -7.23 -16.12
N GLU A 109 -2.96 -7.81 -17.31
CA GLU A 109 -3.27 -9.24 -17.50
C GLU A 109 -2.21 -10.21 -16.93
N GLN A 110 -1.00 -9.73 -16.66
CA GLN A 110 0.07 -10.58 -16.11
C GLN A 110 -0.34 -11.29 -14.81
N VAL A 111 -1.18 -10.66 -13.99
CA VAL A 111 -1.65 -11.23 -12.72
C VAL A 111 -2.39 -12.55 -12.90
N LEU A 112 -3.13 -12.71 -14.02
CA LEU A 112 -3.85 -13.93 -14.33
C LEU A 112 -2.91 -15.13 -14.55
N LYS A 113 -1.74 -14.87 -15.15
CA LYS A 113 -0.76 -15.91 -15.52
C LYS A 113 0.02 -16.44 -14.33
N VAL A 114 0.06 -15.69 -13.24
CA VAL A 114 0.88 -16.02 -12.07
C VAL A 114 0.06 -16.26 -10.80
N ARG A 115 -1.27 -16.27 -10.90
CA ARG A 115 -2.19 -16.36 -9.76
C ARG A 115 -1.90 -17.53 -8.82
N ASP A 116 -1.56 -18.70 -9.36
CA ASP A 116 -1.24 -19.90 -8.57
C ASP A 116 0.05 -19.79 -7.75
N ARG A 117 0.87 -18.77 -8.02
CA ARG A 117 2.12 -18.53 -7.29
C ARG A 117 1.90 -17.71 -6.02
N TYR A 118 0.86 -16.88 -5.97
CA TYR A 118 0.61 -15.99 -4.84
C TYR A 118 -0.71 -16.23 -4.12
N LEU A 119 -1.70 -16.87 -4.76
CA LEU A 119 -2.96 -17.24 -4.12
C LEU A 119 -2.90 -18.65 -3.54
N SER A 120 -3.41 -18.81 -2.33
CA SER A 120 -3.64 -20.13 -1.74
C SER A 120 -4.85 -20.82 -2.37
N ASP A 121 -5.06 -22.10 -2.06
CA ASP A 121 -6.21 -22.84 -2.60
C ASP A 121 -7.55 -22.24 -2.14
N GLU A 122 -7.62 -21.74 -0.89
CA GLU A 122 -8.79 -21.05 -0.37
C GLU A 122 -9.03 -19.72 -1.08
N GLU A 123 -7.97 -18.98 -1.41
CA GLU A 123 -8.05 -17.72 -2.14
C GLU A 123 -8.40 -17.94 -3.60
N LEU A 124 -7.92 -19.01 -4.24
CA LEU A 124 -8.33 -19.40 -5.59
C LEU A 124 -9.83 -19.70 -5.69
N ALA A 125 -10.46 -20.13 -4.59
CA ALA A 125 -11.90 -20.35 -4.54
C ALA A 125 -12.74 -19.06 -4.47
N ILE A 126 -12.16 -17.94 -4.00
CA ILE A 126 -12.86 -16.64 -3.85
C ILE A 126 -12.47 -15.62 -4.93
N VAL A 127 -11.37 -15.85 -5.66
CA VAL A 127 -10.91 -14.98 -6.75
C VAL A 127 -11.22 -15.65 -8.08
N PRO A 128 -12.22 -15.20 -8.87
CA PRO A 128 -12.55 -15.80 -10.17
C PRO A 128 -11.37 -15.79 -11.12
N ALA A 129 -11.19 -16.89 -11.86
CA ALA A 129 -10.00 -17.08 -12.71
C ALA A 129 -9.95 -16.13 -13.92
N ASP A 130 -11.10 -15.75 -14.43
CA ASP A 130 -11.32 -14.92 -15.63
C ASP A 130 -11.64 -13.45 -15.33
N ASP A 131 -11.77 -13.07 -14.04
CA ASP A 131 -12.00 -11.70 -13.63
C ASP A 131 -10.67 -10.98 -13.39
N ILE A 132 -10.23 -10.18 -14.37
CA ILE A 132 -8.98 -9.42 -14.30
C ILE A 132 -8.99 -8.46 -13.12
N THR A 133 -10.11 -7.77 -12.86
CA THR A 133 -10.24 -6.82 -11.77
C THR A 133 -10.08 -7.50 -10.40
N ALA A 134 -10.76 -8.62 -10.19
CA ALA A 134 -10.63 -9.41 -8.96
C ALA A 134 -9.18 -9.91 -8.74
N ASN A 135 -8.50 -10.33 -9.79
CA ASN A 135 -7.11 -10.77 -9.70
C ASN A 135 -6.13 -9.61 -9.44
N ILE A 136 -6.37 -8.42 -10.00
CA ILE A 136 -5.57 -7.23 -9.69
C ILE A 136 -5.79 -6.79 -8.23
N ILE A 137 -7.04 -6.77 -7.75
CA ILE A 137 -7.33 -6.48 -6.34
C ILE A 137 -6.62 -7.49 -5.41
N ALA A 138 -6.66 -8.77 -5.75
CA ALA A 138 -5.98 -9.80 -4.97
C ALA A 138 -4.45 -9.58 -4.96
N TRP A 139 -3.87 -9.27 -6.11
CA TRP A 139 -2.43 -8.99 -6.23
C TRP A 139 -2.03 -7.75 -5.41
N THR A 140 -2.70 -6.61 -5.63
CA THR A 140 -2.42 -5.36 -4.90
C THR A 140 -2.65 -5.51 -3.39
N SER A 141 -3.64 -6.34 -2.99
CA SER A 141 -3.85 -6.68 -1.57
C SER A 141 -2.66 -7.44 -0.97
N LYS A 142 -2.12 -8.43 -1.69
CA LYS A 142 -0.93 -9.19 -1.25
C LYS A 142 0.31 -8.29 -1.13
N GLU A 143 0.55 -7.45 -2.12
CA GLU A 143 1.68 -6.49 -2.13
C GLU A 143 1.52 -5.44 -1.01
N ALA A 144 0.32 -4.89 -0.81
CA ALA A 144 0.06 -3.95 0.28
C ALA A 144 0.28 -4.61 1.65
N LEU A 145 -0.17 -5.85 1.85
CA LEU A 145 0.06 -6.63 3.07
C LEU A 145 1.55 -6.91 3.29
N TYR A 146 2.28 -7.27 2.22
CA TYR A 146 3.72 -7.47 2.28
C TYR A 146 4.46 -6.21 2.75
N LYS A 147 4.13 -5.05 2.15
CA LYS A 147 4.70 -3.76 2.55
C LYS A 147 4.30 -3.37 3.98
N ALA A 148 3.07 -3.68 4.40
CA ALA A 148 2.60 -3.41 5.75
C ALA A 148 3.30 -4.28 6.80
N ALA A 149 3.51 -5.56 6.53
CA ALA A 149 4.05 -6.53 7.48
C ALA A 149 5.53 -6.32 7.80
N LEU A 150 6.35 -5.78 6.87
CA LEU A 150 7.80 -5.61 7.00
C LEU A 150 8.56 -6.93 7.30
N ILE A 151 8.06 -8.05 6.84
CA ILE A 151 8.70 -9.35 6.97
C ILE A 151 9.40 -9.67 5.64
N GLN A 152 10.72 -9.63 5.62
CA GLN A 152 11.49 -9.91 4.41
C GLN A 152 11.37 -11.38 4.00
N GLY A 153 11.20 -11.62 2.69
CA GLY A 153 11.17 -12.98 2.13
C GLY A 153 9.93 -13.80 2.53
N ILE A 154 8.87 -13.13 2.99
CA ILE A 154 7.62 -13.81 3.32
C ILE A 154 7.01 -14.44 2.08
N ASP A 155 6.55 -15.68 2.20
CA ASP A 155 5.85 -16.37 1.12
C ASP A 155 4.41 -15.90 1.00
N PHE A 156 4.05 -15.37 -0.18
CA PHE A 156 2.73 -14.77 -0.44
C PHE A 156 1.60 -15.80 -0.37
N ARG A 157 1.85 -17.01 -0.86
CA ARG A 157 0.83 -18.05 -0.94
C ARG A 157 0.48 -18.64 0.41
N SER A 158 1.47 -18.87 1.25
CA SER A 158 1.28 -19.58 2.54
C SER A 158 1.10 -18.66 3.73
N ARG A 159 1.66 -17.43 3.70
CA ARG A 159 1.76 -16.57 4.89
C ARG A 159 1.00 -15.25 4.79
N ILE A 160 0.63 -14.80 3.60
CA ILE A 160 -0.24 -13.63 3.39
C ILE A 160 -1.61 -14.14 2.98
N ARG A 161 -2.66 -13.82 3.73
CA ARG A 161 -4.00 -14.38 3.55
C ARG A 161 -5.06 -13.31 3.41
N ILE A 162 -5.84 -13.37 2.33
CA ILE A 162 -7.00 -12.53 2.08
C ILE A 162 -8.24 -13.36 2.43
N LYS A 163 -9.10 -12.85 3.34
CA LYS A 163 -10.35 -13.51 3.71
C LYS A 163 -11.50 -13.18 2.76
N SER A 164 -11.44 -11.99 2.16
CA SER A 164 -12.39 -11.51 1.15
C SER A 164 -11.74 -10.39 0.33
N LEU A 165 -12.23 -10.15 -0.87
CA LEU A 165 -11.77 -9.02 -1.69
C LEU A 165 -12.47 -7.72 -1.27
N PRO A 166 -11.74 -6.60 -1.21
CA PRO A 166 -12.35 -5.27 -1.13
C PRO A 166 -13.24 -4.99 -2.35
N ASN A 167 -14.28 -4.20 -2.15
CA ASN A 167 -15.17 -3.80 -3.23
C ASN A 167 -14.85 -2.36 -3.67
N LEU A 168 -14.44 -2.20 -4.94
CA LEU A 168 -14.06 -0.89 -5.51
C LEU A 168 -15.20 0.13 -5.51
N ASN A 169 -16.45 -0.32 -5.57
CA ASN A 169 -17.64 0.53 -5.68
C ASN A 169 -18.26 0.89 -4.32
N SER A 170 -17.60 0.57 -3.24
CA SER A 170 -18.13 0.84 -1.90
C SER A 170 -17.00 1.20 -0.92
N ASN A 171 -17.38 1.87 0.18
CA ASN A 171 -16.46 2.13 1.28
C ASN A 171 -16.25 0.91 2.21
N GLN A 172 -16.65 -0.28 1.76
CA GLN A 172 -16.51 -1.51 2.54
C GLN A 172 -15.07 -1.98 2.52
N THR A 173 -14.61 -2.39 3.68
CA THR A 173 -13.30 -2.98 3.87
C THR A 173 -13.37 -4.51 3.83
N ALA A 174 -12.26 -5.13 3.51
CA ALA A 174 -12.08 -6.58 3.60
C ALA A 174 -11.07 -6.94 4.69
N ASN A 175 -11.14 -8.17 5.18
CA ASN A 175 -10.23 -8.67 6.20
C ASN A 175 -9.13 -9.55 5.59
N ALA A 176 -7.94 -9.41 6.14
CA ALA A 176 -6.77 -10.18 5.78
C ALA A 176 -5.89 -10.42 7.00
N TYR A 177 -4.92 -11.32 6.89
CA TYR A 177 -3.91 -11.49 7.92
C TYR A 177 -2.58 -11.91 7.31
N VAL A 178 -1.51 -11.65 8.06
CA VAL A 178 -0.16 -12.12 7.76
C VAL A 178 0.31 -13.00 8.91
N ILE A 179 0.94 -14.13 8.58
CA ILE A 179 1.56 -15.04 9.57
C ILE A 179 3.00 -14.59 9.76
N ASP A 180 3.38 -14.20 10.98
CA ASP A 180 4.75 -13.79 11.31
C ASP A 180 5.72 -14.98 11.43
N ASP A 181 6.99 -14.71 11.71
CA ASP A 181 8.01 -15.75 11.83
C ASP A 181 7.82 -16.66 13.07
N ASP A 182 7.05 -16.20 14.05
CA ASP A 182 6.67 -16.96 15.25
C ASP A 182 5.37 -17.76 15.04
N GLY A 183 4.72 -17.67 13.86
CA GLY A 183 3.47 -18.35 13.52
C GLY A 183 2.21 -17.62 13.99
N ASN A 184 2.30 -16.38 14.51
CA ASN A 184 1.16 -15.61 14.94
C ASN A 184 0.47 -14.92 13.77
N GLN A 185 -0.85 -14.77 13.83
CA GLN A 185 -1.62 -14.02 12.86
C GLN A 185 -1.68 -12.55 13.25
N ILE A 186 -1.24 -11.69 12.32
CA ILE A 186 -1.37 -10.24 12.41
C ILE A 186 -2.54 -9.85 11.51
N GLU A 187 -3.63 -9.35 12.08
CA GLU A 187 -4.85 -8.98 11.37
C GLU A 187 -4.71 -7.61 10.70
N PHE A 188 -5.25 -7.53 9.49
CA PHE A 188 -5.28 -6.33 8.66
C PHE A 188 -6.67 -6.06 8.10
N VAL A 189 -6.94 -4.79 7.87
CA VAL A 189 -8.06 -4.31 7.08
C VAL A 189 -7.54 -3.85 5.72
N LEU A 190 -8.21 -4.26 4.66
CA LEU A 190 -7.95 -3.87 3.28
C LEU A 190 -9.00 -2.88 2.81
N TYR A 191 -8.59 -1.87 2.07
CA TYR A 191 -9.45 -0.94 1.35
C TYR A 191 -8.91 -0.73 -0.04
N SER A 192 -9.76 -0.87 -1.06
CA SER A 192 -9.37 -0.66 -2.47
C SER A 192 -10.29 0.32 -3.15
N TYR A 193 -9.74 1.06 -4.09
CA TYR A 193 -10.49 1.97 -4.95
C TYR A 193 -9.78 2.08 -6.31
N GLU A 194 -10.49 2.63 -7.28
CA GLU A 194 -9.95 2.90 -8.61
C GLU A 194 -9.69 4.39 -8.79
N SER A 195 -8.54 4.74 -9.40
CA SER A 195 -8.17 6.09 -9.77
C SER A 195 -7.35 6.07 -11.06
N GLU A 196 -7.71 6.90 -12.04
CA GLU A 196 -6.98 7.10 -13.29
C GLU A 196 -6.60 5.77 -13.99
N GLY A 197 -7.55 4.80 -14.04
CA GLY A 197 -7.34 3.48 -14.66
C GLY A 197 -6.37 2.58 -13.89
N ASN A 198 -6.13 2.87 -12.62
CA ASN A 198 -5.33 2.04 -11.72
C ASN A 198 -6.17 1.59 -10.53
N ILE A 199 -5.86 0.42 -10.01
CA ILE A 199 -6.41 -0.10 -8.76
C ILE A 199 -5.40 0.12 -7.65
N ILE A 200 -5.82 0.84 -6.60
CA ILE A 200 -5.02 1.13 -5.42
C ILE A 200 -5.59 0.32 -4.25
N THR A 201 -4.73 -0.39 -3.53
CA THR A 201 -5.12 -1.11 -2.32
C THR A 201 -4.26 -0.70 -1.14
N LEU A 202 -4.93 -0.47 -0.02
CA LEU A 202 -4.34 -0.15 1.29
C LEU A 202 -4.49 -1.33 2.22
N ALA A 203 -3.47 -1.59 3.03
CA ALA A 203 -3.48 -2.54 4.13
C ALA A 203 -3.10 -1.83 5.43
N ILE A 204 -3.95 -1.93 6.45
CA ILE A 204 -3.71 -1.34 7.77
C ILE A 204 -3.91 -2.39 8.84
N SER A 205 -2.95 -2.53 9.76
CA SER A 205 -3.16 -3.29 11.00
C SER A 205 -3.69 -2.37 12.09
N LEU A 206 -4.81 -2.76 12.70
CA LEU A 206 -5.40 -2.06 13.85
C LEU A 206 -4.76 -2.49 15.17
N LYS A 207 -3.95 -3.54 15.17
CA LYS A 207 -3.23 -4.02 16.35
C LYS A 207 -1.79 -3.57 16.29
N THR A 208 -1.22 -3.25 17.46
CA THR A 208 0.22 -2.96 17.61
C THR A 208 1.04 -4.15 17.11
N ALA A 209 1.54 -4.07 15.90
CA ALA A 209 2.50 -5.05 15.41
C ALA A 209 3.80 -4.87 16.19
N THR A 210 4.15 -5.79 17.03
CA THR A 210 5.43 -5.83 17.73
C THR A 210 6.49 -6.34 16.76
N PHE A 211 7.02 -5.44 15.94
CA PHE A 211 8.17 -5.77 15.10
C PHE A 211 9.42 -5.86 15.98
N LYS A 212 9.98 -7.06 16.10
CA LYS A 212 11.29 -7.23 16.75
C LYS A 212 12.33 -6.47 15.91
N LYS A 213 12.98 -5.46 16.49
CA LYS A 213 14.21 -4.93 15.91
C LYS A 213 15.20 -6.09 15.83
N ARG A 214 15.65 -6.44 14.63
CA ARG A 214 16.82 -7.31 14.50
C ARG A 214 17.99 -6.60 15.16
N LYS A 215 18.68 -7.30 16.10
CA LYS A 215 19.95 -6.88 16.69
C LYS A 215 21.02 -6.95 15.62
#